data_2440306a99b78c743efe2d98c77fb96b
#
_entry.id   2440306a99b78c743efe2d98c77fb96b
#
_cell.length_a   1.000
_cell.length_b   1.000
_cell.length_c   1.000
_cell.angle_alpha   90.00
_cell.angle_beta   90.00
_cell.angle_gamma   90.00
#
_symmetry.space_group_name_H-M   'P 1'
#
loop_
_entity.id
_entity.type
_entity.pdbx_description
1 polymer ?
#
loop_
_entity_poly.entity_id
_entity_poly.type
_entity_poly.pdbx_seq_one_letter_code
_entity_poly.pdbx_strand_id
1 'polypeptide(L)'
;MGQPPSGYHPRALASLILMDAGRMARTLSRIAHEILERHPRVEQLALVGIHSRGVPLARRLARLIGEAAGAEPAVGALDIALYRDDFTSLAAQPITKGTDIVFSIDRRTVVLVDDVLFTGRTVRAALDQLIDFGRPARIELAVLVDRGHRELPIRADYVGRSLSTARDEAVQVLVREEDGRDEVQLIRRRATSAGRREAPAKRTSAKRAPRAGGRRGHRRKR
;
A
#
# COMPACT_ATOMS: atom_id res chain seq x y z
N MET A 1 14.22 -40.92 -0.64
CA MET A 1 13.52 -40.03 -1.57
C MET A 1 12.04 -39.99 -1.17
N GLY A 2 11.64 -39.01 -0.35
CA GLY A 2 10.28 -38.85 0.12
C GLY A 2 9.56 -37.82 -0.77
N GLN A 3 8.44 -38.20 -1.34
CA GLN A 3 7.57 -37.28 -2.09
C GLN A 3 7.01 -36.23 -1.12
N PRO A 4 6.93 -34.93 -1.52
CA PRO A 4 6.26 -33.91 -0.72
C PRO A 4 4.75 -34.18 -0.69
N PRO A 5 4.05 -33.84 0.41
CA PRO A 5 2.63 -34.07 0.54
C PRO A 5 1.85 -33.32 -0.55
N SER A 6 1.07 -34.09 -1.31
CA SER A 6 0.07 -33.62 -2.27
C SER A 6 -0.97 -32.76 -1.54
N GLY A 7 -1.07 -31.46 -1.90
CA GLY A 7 -2.17 -30.62 -1.39
C GLY A 7 -1.88 -29.12 -1.30
N TYR A 8 -0.68 -28.64 -1.55
CA TYR A 8 -0.42 -27.19 -1.59
C TYR A 8 -0.57 -26.66 -3.02
N HIS A 9 -1.81 -26.36 -3.41
CA HIS A 9 -2.04 -25.55 -4.60
C HIS A 9 -1.82 -24.08 -4.21
N PRO A 10 -0.82 -23.37 -4.77
CA PRO A 10 -0.70 -21.94 -4.57
C PRO A 10 -1.99 -21.30 -5.08
N ARG A 11 -2.71 -20.60 -4.18
CA ARG A 11 -3.91 -19.84 -4.55
C ARG A 11 -3.53 -18.94 -5.72
N ALA A 12 -4.11 -19.19 -6.89
CA ALA A 12 -3.83 -18.40 -8.08
C ALA A 12 -4.19 -16.93 -7.79
N LEU A 13 -3.17 -16.08 -7.78
CA LEU A 13 -3.33 -14.63 -7.65
C LEU A 13 -3.65 -14.08 -9.05
N ALA A 14 -4.69 -13.27 -9.15
CA ALA A 14 -4.93 -12.47 -10.36
C ALA A 14 -4.18 -11.16 -10.18
N SER A 15 -3.27 -10.82 -11.09
CA SER A 15 -2.60 -9.51 -11.12
C SER A 15 -3.14 -8.67 -12.27
N LEU A 16 -3.35 -7.39 -12.00
CA LEU A 16 -3.73 -6.38 -12.99
C LEU A 16 -2.64 -5.32 -13.03
N ILE A 17 -2.06 -5.09 -14.19
CA ILE A 17 -1.06 -4.03 -14.38
C ILE A 17 -1.78 -2.67 -14.31
N LEU A 18 -1.38 -1.84 -13.35
CA LEU A 18 -1.88 -0.49 -13.14
C LEU A 18 -1.02 0.58 -13.79
N MET A 19 0.31 0.35 -13.81
CA MET A 19 1.29 1.18 -14.52
C MET A 19 2.34 0.28 -15.15
N ASP A 20 2.67 0.56 -16.39
CA ASP A 20 3.88 0.08 -17.07
C ASP A 20 5.07 1.01 -16.80
N ALA A 21 6.25 0.63 -17.29
CA ALA A 21 7.49 1.40 -17.14
C ALA A 21 7.37 2.85 -17.69
N GLY A 22 6.75 3.01 -18.86
CA GLY A 22 6.58 4.32 -19.48
C GLY A 22 5.65 5.24 -18.67
N ARG A 23 4.57 4.70 -18.12
CA ARG A 23 3.67 5.45 -17.24
C ARG A 23 4.33 5.81 -15.92
N MET A 24 5.11 4.88 -15.33
CA MET A 24 5.88 5.14 -14.11
C MET A 24 6.88 6.28 -14.33
N ALA A 25 7.64 6.27 -15.43
CA ALA A 25 8.59 7.32 -15.76
C ALA A 25 7.92 8.69 -15.89
N ARG A 26 6.81 8.79 -16.61
CA ARG A 26 6.05 10.06 -16.73
C ARG A 26 5.48 10.53 -15.39
N THR A 27 5.06 9.59 -14.54
CA THR A 27 4.54 9.91 -13.19
C THR A 27 5.65 10.48 -12.31
N LEU A 28 6.84 9.87 -12.31
CA LEU A 28 8.00 10.38 -11.56
C LEU A 28 8.46 11.74 -12.08
N SER A 29 8.47 11.95 -13.42
CA SER A 29 8.79 13.26 -14.00
C SER A 29 7.82 14.35 -13.51
N ARG A 30 6.53 14.06 -13.47
CA ARG A 30 5.54 15.00 -12.94
C ARG A 30 5.78 15.32 -11.46
N ILE A 31 6.02 14.28 -10.61
CA ILE A 31 6.34 14.48 -9.19
C ILE A 31 7.59 15.34 -9.02
N ALA A 32 8.64 15.08 -9.80
CA ALA A 32 9.88 15.86 -9.75
C ALA A 32 9.63 17.34 -10.06
N HIS A 33 8.82 17.66 -11.06
CA HIS A 33 8.43 19.04 -11.39
C HIS A 33 7.57 19.68 -10.27
N GLU A 34 6.63 18.94 -9.68
CA GLU A 34 5.81 19.43 -8.55
C GLU A 34 6.69 19.76 -7.32
N ILE A 35 7.71 18.94 -7.04
CA ILE A 35 8.69 19.20 -5.97
C ILE A 35 9.51 20.45 -6.30
N LEU A 36 10.02 20.55 -7.51
CA LEU A 36 10.85 21.67 -7.93
C LEU A 36 10.08 23.01 -7.95
N GLU A 37 8.81 23.00 -8.36
CA GLU A 37 7.94 24.17 -8.34
C GLU A 37 7.75 24.71 -6.92
N ARG A 38 7.63 23.84 -5.92
CA ARG A 38 7.51 24.25 -4.50
C ARG A 38 8.85 24.62 -3.88
N HIS A 39 9.94 23.99 -4.34
CA HIS A 39 11.28 24.12 -3.75
C HIS A 39 12.33 24.47 -4.83
N PRO A 40 12.33 25.72 -5.35
CA PRO A 40 13.25 26.13 -6.40
C PRO A 40 14.71 26.17 -5.95
N ARG A 41 14.99 26.20 -4.63
CA ARG A 41 16.33 26.13 -4.06
C ARG A 41 16.72 24.69 -3.77
N VAL A 42 17.24 24.00 -4.78
CA VAL A 42 17.56 22.57 -4.72
C VAL A 42 18.61 22.24 -3.65
N GLU A 43 19.52 23.16 -3.36
CA GLU A 43 20.55 23.02 -2.31
C GLU A 43 19.99 22.89 -0.90
N GLN A 44 18.74 23.35 -0.69
CA GLN A 44 18.01 23.23 0.58
C GLN A 44 17.08 22.02 0.63
N LEU A 45 17.05 21.25 -0.45
CA LEU A 45 16.24 20.05 -0.59
C LEU A 45 17.09 18.80 -0.32
N ALA A 46 16.50 17.80 0.30
CA ALA A 46 17.03 16.46 0.39
C ALA A 46 15.92 15.45 0.15
N LEU A 47 16.20 14.38 -0.57
CA LEU A 47 15.29 13.27 -0.75
C LEU A 47 15.77 12.08 0.08
N VAL A 48 14.89 11.47 0.86
CA VAL A 48 15.22 10.30 1.68
C VAL A 48 14.28 9.17 1.31
N GLY A 49 14.81 8.13 0.65
CA GLY A 49 14.04 6.97 0.26
C GLY A 49 13.90 5.95 1.38
N ILE A 50 12.69 5.47 1.62
CA ILE A 50 12.45 4.38 2.57
C ILE A 50 12.79 3.05 1.88
N HIS A 51 13.60 2.20 2.52
CA HIS A 51 13.93 0.89 1.97
C HIS A 51 12.68 -0.01 1.86
N SER A 52 12.55 -0.81 0.79
CA SER A 52 13.55 -1.07 -0.27
C SER A 52 13.34 -0.19 -1.51
N ARG A 53 12.10 -0.04 -1.98
CA ARG A 53 11.76 0.57 -3.28
C ARG A 53 11.71 2.09 -3.25
N GLY A 54 11.52 2.71 -2.08
CA GLY A 54 11.60 4.17 -1.93
C GLY A 54 12.98 4.74 -2.29
N VAL A 55 14.07 3.99 -2.03
CA VAL A 55 15.45 4.44 -2.33
C VAL A 55 15.69 4.62 -3.84
N PRO A 56 15.47 3.63 -4.71
CA PRO A 56 15.61 3.84 -6.15
C PRO A 56 14.65 4.91 -6.69
N LEU A 57 13.44 5.04 -6.14
CA LEU A 57 12.51 6.11 -6.54
C LEU A 57 13.05 7.49 -6.15
N ALA A 58 13.63 7.65 -4.95
CA ALA A 58 14.26 8.90 -4.51
C ALA A 58 15.42 9.30 -5.43
N ARG A 59 16.29 8.35 -5.79
CA ARG A 59 17.40 8.58 -6.73
C ARG A 59 16.91 9.00 -8.11
N ARG A 60 15.84 8.37 -8.63
CA ARG A 60 15.25 8.75 -9.91
C ARG A 60 14.65 10.16 -9.87
N LEU A 61 13.97 10.52 -8.77
CA LEU A 61 13.42 11.87 -8.56
C LEU A 61 14.54 12.92 -8.49
N ALA A 62 15.62 12.65 -7.74
CA ALA A 62 16.76 13.55 -7.62
C ALA A 62 17.40 13.82 -8.98
N ARG A 63 17.62 12.78 -9.79
CA ARG A 63 18.14 12.93 -11.15
C ARG A 63 17.22 13.78 -12.04
N LEU A 64 15.90 13.52 -12.00
CA LEU A 64 14.92 14.29 -12.78
C LEU A 64 14.88 15.77 -12.35
N ILE A 65 15.01 16.05 -11.06
CA ILE A 65 15.14 17.42 -10.53
C ILE A 65 16.45 18.05 -11.03
N GLY A 66 17.57 17.30 -10.98
CA GLY A 66 18.86 17.76 -11.46
C GLY A 66 18.87 18.08 -12.94
N GLU A 67 18.25 17.25 -13.78
CA GLU A 67 18.07 17.49 -15.22
C GLU A 67 17.26 18.78 -15.49
N ALA A 68 16.27 19.09 -14.65
CA ALA A 68 15.42 20.28 -14.82
C ALA A 68 16.02 21.55 -14.21
N ALA A 69 16.75 21.46 -13.08
CA ALA A 69 17.23 22.60 -12.32
C ALA A 69 18.74 22.86 -12.46
N GLY A 70 19.49 21.94 -13.07
CA GLY A 70 20.95 22.02 -13.20
C GLY A 70 21.72 21.65 -11.93
N ALA A 71 21.05 21.22 -10.87
CA ALA A 71 21.64 20.74 -9.62
C ALA A 71 20.79 19.64 -9.00
N GLU A 72 21.42 18.56 -8.53
CA GLU A 72 20.71 17.47 -7.87
C GLU A 72 20.60 17.71 -6.35
N PRO A 73 19.45 17.43 -5.73
CA PRO A 73 19.33 17.43 -4.28
C PRO A 73 20.12 16.26 -3.66
N ALA A 74 20.52 16.40 -2.39
CA ALA A 74 21.11 15.31 -1.64
C ALA A 74 20.13 14.12 -1.52
N VAL A 75 20.64 12.90 -1.62
CA VAL A 75 19.82 11.67 -1.51
C VAL A 75 20.33 10.79 -0.39
N GLY A 76 19.43 10.37 0.50
CA GLY A 76 19.68 9.41 1.57
C GLY A 76 18.79 8.18 1.46
N ALA A 77 19.14 7.17 2.24
CA ALA A 77 18.39 5.94 2.40
C ALA A 77 18.04 5.72 3.88
N LEU A 78 16.80 5.32 4.17
CA LEU A 78 16.31 5.08 5.52
C LEU A 78 15.79 3.65 5.64
N ASP A 79 16.37 2.87 6.57
CA ASP A 79 15.93 1.51 6.86
C ASP A 79 15.10 1.48 8.14
N ILE A 80 13.82 1.24 8.01
CA ILE A 80 12.87 1.21 9.11
C ILE A 80 12.64 -0.21 9.68
N ALA A 81 13.44 -1.20 9.27
CA ALA A 81 13.21 -2.60 9.66
C ALA A 81 13.15 -2.80 11.17
N LEU A 82 13.89 -2.03 11.96
CA LEU A 82 13.90 -2.08 13.43
C LEU A 82 12.76 -1.30 14.10
N TYR A 83 12.04 -0.44 13.36
CA TYR A 83 11.01 0.47 13.88
C TYR A 83 9.58 0.06 13.48
N ARG A 84 9.41 -1.07 12.79
CA ARG A 84 8.10 -1.57 12.39
C ARG A 84 7.44 -2.37 13.49
N ASP A 85 6.27 -1.91 13.94
CA ASP A 85 5.44 -2.54 14.98
C ASP A 85 4.83 -3.90 14.57
N ASP A 86 4.90 -4.27 13.29
CA ASP A 86 4.25 -5.45 12.72
C ASP A 86 5.15 -6.72 12.71
N PHE A 87 6.36 -6.66 13.27
CA PHE A 87 7.20 -7.84 13.49
C PHE A 87 6.79 -8.63 14.74
N THR A 88 5.60 -9.24 14.72
CA THR A 88 5.15 -10.19 15.76
C THR A 88 5.46 -11.65 15.44
N SER A 89 6.18 -11.97 14.36
CA SER A 89 6.56 -13.35 14.08
C SER A 89 8.03 -13.61 14.41
N LEU A 90 8.23 -14.54 15.34
CA LEU A 90 9.49 -15.09 15.86
C LEU A 90 10.39 -15.83 14.83
N ALA A 91 10.26 -15.59 13.55
CA ALA A 91 10.98 -16.31 12.52
C ALA A 91 11.57 -15.38 11.47
N ALA A 92 12.77 -15.00 11.65
CA ALA A 92 13.80 -14.38 10.82
C ALA A 92 14.22 -13.01 11.36
N GLN A 93 15.50 -12.87 11.70
CA GLN A 93 16.12 -11.56 11.94
C GLN A 93 15.91 -10.70 10.70
N PRO A 94 15.35 -9.47 10.83
CA PRO A 94 15.19 -8.58 9.68
C PRO A 94 16.57 -8.29 9.09
N ILE A 95 16.72 -8.53 7.78
CA ILE A 95 17.93 -8.13 7.06
C ILE A 95 17.88 -6.60 6.95
N THR A 96 18.67 -5.91 7.76
CA THR A 96 18.80 -4.46 7.69
C THR A 96 19.68 -4.11 6.48
N LYS A 97 19.17 -3.28 5.57
CA LYS A 97 19.94 -2.75 4.44
C LYS A 97 20.81 -1.54 4.84
N GLY A 98 20.62 -1.06 6.07
CA GLY A 98 21.33 0.06 6.65
C GLY A 98 20.76 1.43 6.26
N THR A 99 20.71 2.34 7.24
CA THR A 99 20.40 3.74 6.99
C THR A 99 21.67 4.45 6.51
N ASP A 100 21.56 5.22 5.42
CA ASP A 100 22.66 5.94 4.78
C ASP A 100 22.23 7.40 4.51
N ILE A 101 22.45 8.28 5.50
CA ILE A 101 22.23 9.73 5.42
C ILE A 101 23.54 10.41 5.80
N VAL A 102 24.42 10.61 4.81
CA VAL A 102 25.80 11.14 5.01
C VAL A 102 25.89 12.65 4.97
N PHE A 103 24.76 13.35 4.90
CA PHE A 103 24.66 14.81 4.87
C PHE A 103 23.79 15.31 6.02
N SER A 104 23.98 16.58 6.42
CA SER A 104 23.09 17.20 7.40
C SER A 104 21.72 17.46 6.81
N ILE A 105 20.67 17.04 7.53
CA ILE A 105 19.28 17.36 7.20
C ILE A 105 18.79 18.63 7.92
N ASP A 106 19.62 19.22 8.78
CA ASP A 106 19.25 20.40 9.55
C ASP A 106 18.84 21.56 8.64
N ARG A 107 17.72 22.17 8.95
CA ARG A 107 17.13 23.31 8.23
C ARG A 107 16.81 23.05 6.74
N ARG A 108 16.95 21.81 6.26
CA ARG A 108 16.54 21.44 4.91
C ARG A 108 15.07 21.07 4.87
N THR A 109 14.45 21.16 3.70
CA THR A 109 13.23 20.44 3.40
C THR A 109 13.61 19.02 3.03
N VAL A 110 13.12 18.05 3.78
CA VAL A 110 13.31 16.62 3.47
C VAL A 110 12.05 16.09 2.83
N VAL A 111 12.15 15.50 1.64
CA VAL A 111 11.07 14.74 1.02
C VAL A 111 11.33 13.27 1.27
N LEU A 112 10.51 12.66 2.15
CA LEU A 112 10.46 11.20 2.30
C LEU A 112 9.84 10.58 1.06
N VAL A 113 10.46 9.55 0.52
CA VAL A 113 9.99 8.88 -0.69
C VAL A 113 9.68 7.41 -0.39
N ASP A 114 8.46 6.98 -0.71
CA ASP A 114 8.02 5.60 -0.58
C ASP A 114 7.30 5.13 -1.85
N ASP A 115 7.15 3.83 -2.02
CA ASP A 115 6.46 3.26 -3.19
C ASP A 115 4.94 3.26 -3.00
N VAL A 116 4.43 2.80 -1.85
CA VAL A 116 2.99 2.66 -1.58
C VAL A 116 2.60 3.20 -0.21
N LEU A 117 1.77 4.22 -0.20
CA LEU A 117 1.13 4.68 1.03
C LEU A 117 -0.16 3.90 1.28
N PHE A 118 -0.19 3.20 2.43
CA PHE A 118 -1.34 2.40 2.89
C PHE A 118 -1.84 2.90 4.24
N THR A 119 -1.53 2.23 5.34
CA THR A 119 -1.99 2.57 6.69
C THR A 119 -1.32 3.82 7.27
N GLY A 120 -0.12 4.15 6.81
CA GLY A 120 0.74 5.21 7.33
C GLY A 120 1.77 4.74 8.36
N ARG A 121 1.76 3.46 8.78
CA ARG A 121 2.68 2.93 9.81
C ARG A 121 4.15 3.00 9.37
N THR A 122 4.45 2.67 8.11
CA THR A 122 5.78 2.81 7.50
C THR A 122 6.28 4.24 7.60
N VAL A 123 5.46 5.20 7.19
CA VAL A 123 5.80 6.63 7.22
C VAL A 123 6.00 7.12 8.65
N ARG A 124 5.17 6.70 9.60
CA ARG A 124 5.38 7.04 11.02
C ARG A 124 6.74 6.57 11.51
N ALA A 125 7.08 5.28 11.28
CA ALA A 125 8.38 4.74 11.68
C ALA A 125 9.55 5.51 11.03
N ALA A 126 9.39 5.91 9.76
CA ALA A 126 10.38 6.72 9.05
C ALA A 126 10.53 8.12 9.65
N LEU A 127 9.42 8.76 10.08
CA LEU A 127 9.46 10.06 10.74
C LEU A 127 10.16 9.97 12.10
N ASP A 128 9.84 8.97 12.91
CA ASP A 128 10.44 8.74 14.22
C ASP A 128 11.96 8.56 14.08
N GLN A 129 12.41 7.77 13.11
CA GLN A 129 13.84 7.55 12.88
C GLN A 129 14.55 8.76 12.25
N LEU A 130 13.90 9.47 11.32
CA LEU A 130 14.54 10.60 10.63
C LEU A 130 14.92 11.73 11.60
N ILE A 131 14.14 11.95 12.66
CA ILE A 131 14.38 12.98 13.68
C ILE A 131 15.67 12.71 14.47
N ASP A 132 16.13 11.46 14.55
CA ASP A 132 17.41 11.11 15.20
C ASP A 132 18.63 11.59 14.40
N PHE A 133 18.47 11.87 13.09
CA PHE A 133 19.53 12.36 12.20
C PHE A 133 19.65 13.88 12.15
N GLY A 134 18.73 14.63 12.73
CA GLY A 134 18.79 16.09 12.76
C GLY A 134 17.42 16.76 12.84
N ARG A 135 17.39 18.07 12.62
CA ARG A 135 16.17 18.89 12.71
C ARG A 135 15.89 19.55 11.36
N PRO A 136 15.19 18.85 10.45
CA PRO A 136 14.78 19.43 9.18
C PRO A 136 13.81 20.61 9.43
N ALA A 137 13.84 21.60 8.55
CA ALA A 137 12.86 22.70 8.59
C ALA A 137 11.46 22.21 8.26
N ARG A 138 11.36 21.18 7.40
CA ARG A 138 10.11 20.55 6.98
C ARG A 138 10.38 19.11 6.53
N ILE A 139 9.39 18.25 6.75
CA ILE A 139 9.33 16.91 6.17
C ILE A 139 8.08 16.85 5.32
N GLU A 140 8.21 16.45 4.08
CA GLU A 140 7.15 16.20 3.10
C GLU A 140 7.20 14.75 2.65
N LEU A 141 6.12 14.23 2.11
CA LEU A 141 5.99 12.84 1.69
C LEU A 141 5.64 12.74 0.21
N ALA A 142 6.46 12.03 -0.54
CA ALA A 142 6.20 11.65 -1.93
C ALA A 142 5.97 10.14 -2.04
N VAL A 143 4.91 9.72 -2.72
CA VAL A 143 4.61 8.30 -2.93
C VAL A 143 4.23 8.05 -4.38
N LEU A 144 4.67 6.91 -4.92
CA LEU A 144 4.27 6.53 -6.27
C LEU A 144 2.78 6.17 -6.32
N VAL A 145 2.29 5.47 -5.30
CA VAL A 145 0.88 5.06 -5.19
C VAL A 145 0.32 5.36 -3.81
N ASP A 146 -0.82 6.01 -3.79
CA ASP A 146 -1.67 6.11 -2.61
C ASP A 146 -2.89 5.20 -2.77
N ARG A 147 -2.99 4.14 -1.94
CA ARG A 147 -4.09 3.17 -2.02
C ARG A 147 -5.21 3.38 -0.99
N GLY A 148 -5.16 4.45 -0.21
CA GLY A 148 -6.12 4.72 0.85
C GLY A 148 -5.94 3.84 2.09
N HIS A 149 -7.04 3.61 2.85
CA HIS A 149 -7.11 2.77 4.05
C HIS A 149 -6.19 3.21 5.21
N ARG A 150 -6.08 4.53 5.43
CA ARG A 150 -5.28 5.08 6.52
C ARG A 150 -5.76 4.60 7.89
N GLU A 151 -4.80 4.29 8.75
CA GLU A 151 -4.98 4.06 10.19
C GLU A 151 -4.38 5.21 11.02
N LEU A 152 -3.52 6.01 10.41
CA LEU A 152 -2.90 7.20 11.00
C LEU A 152 -3.25 8.44 10.16
N PRO A 153 -3.29 9.66 10.74
CA PRO A 153 -3.62 10.90 10.03
C PRO A 153 -2.42 11.39 9.19
N ILE A 154 -1.93 10.53 8.28
CA ILE A 154 -0.79 10.78 7.40
C ILE A 154 -1.30 10.94 5.97
N ARG A 155 -0.86 12.00 5.30
CA ARG A 155 -1.17 12.31 3.91
C ARG A 155 0.12 12.59 3.16
N ALA A 156 0.22 12.11 1.91
CA ALA A 156 1.31 12.48 1.04
C ALA A 156 1.09 13.87 0.42
N ASP A 157 2.19 14.61 0.27
CA ASP A 157 2.23 15.93 -0.37
C ASP A 157 2.31 15.78 -1.89
N TYR A 158 2.96 14.71 -2.35
CA TYR A 158 3.14 14.39 -3.77
C TYR A 158 2.67 12.95 -4.00
N VAL A 159 1.68 12.78 -4.86
CA VAL A 159 1.08 11.48 -5.15
C VAL A 159 1.17 11.17 -6.63
N GLY A 160 1.83 10.07 -6.97
CA GLY A 160 1.88 9.60 -8.34
C GLY A 160 0.51 9.18 -8.87
N ARG A 161 -0.16 8.29 -8.14
CA ARG A 161 -1.51 7.83 -8.46
C ARG A 161 -2.29 7.45 -7.21
N SER A 162 -3.48 8.00 -7.07
CA SER A 162 -4.44 7.55 -6.06
C SER A 162 -5.27 6.38 -6.61
N LEU A 163 -5.47 5.37 -5.77
CA LEU A 163 -6.24 4.16 -6.09
C LEU A 163 -7.29 3.92 -5.01
N SER A 164 -8.48 3.53 -5.42
CA SER A 164 -9.46 2.95 -4.52
C SER A 164 -9.34 1.44 -4.60
N THR A 165 -8.90 0.80 -3.52
CA THR A 165 -8.70 -0.65 -3.45
C THR A 165 -9.58 -1.26 -2.36
N ALA A 166 -9.88 -2.56 -2.44
CA ALA A 166 -10.42 -3.29 -1.32
C ALA A 166 -9.30 -3.58 -0.29
N ARG A 167 -9.66 -3.85 0.96
CA ARG A 167 -8.66 -4.12 2.03
C ARG A 167 -7.83 -5.38 1.78
N ASP A 168 -8.43 -6.39 1.16
CA ASP A 168 -7.82 -7.68 0.81
C ASP A 168 -7.04 -7.65 -0.52
N GLU A 169 -7.13 -6.57 -1.29
CA GLU A 169 -6.28 -6.33 -2.45
C GLU A 169 -4.93 -5.81 -2.00
N ALA A 170 -3.86 -6.14 -2.71
CA ALA A 170 -2.53 -5.60 -2.48
C ALA A 170 -2.04 -4.83 -3.72
N VAL A 171 -1.37 -3.71 -3.49
CA VAL A 171 -0.63 -3.00 -4.54
C VAL A 171 0.83 -3.39 -4.40
N GLN A 172 1.43 -3.87 -5.49
CA GLN A 172 2.85 -4.18 -5.58
C GLN A 172 3.50 -3.25 -6.59
N VAL A 173 4.52 -2.55 -6.16
CA VAL A 173 5.42 -1.78 -7.03
C VAL A 173 6.66 -2.62 -7.27
N LEU A 174 7.07 -2.71 -8.52
CA LEU A 174 8.32 -3.33 -8.95
C LEU A 174 9.18 -2.24 -9.56
N VAL A 175 10.45 -2.20 -9.18
CA VAL A 175 11.44 -1.24 -9.71
C VAL A 175 12.62 -2.00 -10.29
N ARG A 176 13.16 -1.49 -11.40
CA ARG A 176 14.23 -2.19 -12.15
C ARG A 176 15.43 -2.53 -11.29
N GLU A 177 15.80 -1.67 -10.35
CA GLU A 177 16.97 -1.82 -9.49
C GLU A 177 16.86 -2.99 -8.50
N GLU A 178 15.65 -3.31 -8.06
CA GLU A 178 15.38 -4.37 -7.08
C GLU A 178 14.73 -5.60 -7.73
N ASP A 179 13.86 -5.38 -8.76
CA ASP A 179 12.96 -6.41 -9.30
C ASP A 179 13.23 -6.72 -10.79
N GLY A 180 14.23 -6.06 -11.43
CA GLY A 180 14.57 -6.23 -12.83
C GLY A 180 13.61 -5.58 -13.84
N ARG A 181 12.50 -4.99 -13.38
CA ARG A 181 11.51 -4.31 -14.22
C ARG A 181 10.77 -3.23 -13.47
N ASP A 182 10.18 -2.30 -14.21
CA ASP A 182 9.34 -1.23 -13.68
C ASP A 182 7.88 -1.54 -13.95
N GLU A 183 7.08 -1.74 -12.89
CA GLU A 183 5.66 -2.06 -13.02
C GLU A 183 4.93 -1.80 -11.70
N VAL A 184 3.67 -1.40 -11.77
CA VAL A 184 2.76 -1.39 -10.63
C VAL A 184 1.61 -2.34 -10.90
N GLN A 185 1.39 -3.27 -9.98
CA GLN A 185 0.35 -4.29 -10.06
C GLN A 185 -0.66 -4.18 -8.92
N LEU A 186 -1.93 -4.46 -9.23
CA LEU A 186 -2.95 -4.80 -8.24
C LEU A 186 -3.06 -6.31 -8.15
N ILE A 187 -2.82 -6.84 -6.96
CA ILE A 187 -2.90 -8.27 -6.69
C ILE A 187 -4.20 -8.56 -5.96
N ARG A 188 -5.02 -9.45 -6.53
CA ARG A 188 -6.28 -9.91 -5.97
C ARG A 188 -6.18 -11.37 -5.57
N ARG A 189 -6.67 -11.72 -4.40
CA ARG A 189 -6.93 -13.12 -4.06
C ARG A 189 -8.14 -13.58 -4.86
N ARG A 190 -8.00 -14.60 -5.71
CA ARG A 190 -9.16 -15.25 -6.31
C ARG A 190 -10.02 -15.82 -5.20
N ALA A 191 -11.28 -15.38 -5.10
CA ALA A 191 -12.26 -16.05 -4.29
C ALA A 191 -12.35 -17.50 -4.79
N THR A 192 -12.04 -18.47 -3.95
CA THR A 192 -12.35 -19.87 -4.24
C THR A 192 -13.87 -20.00 -4.29
N SER A 193 -14.41 -20.48 -5.38
CA SER A 193 -15.84 -20.79 -5.57
C SER A 193 -16.35 -21.94 -4.67
N ALA A 194 -15.63 -22.28 -3.60
CA ALA A 194 -16.02 -23.25 -2.60
C ALA A 194 -16.83 -22.56 -1.50
N GLY A 195 -18.12 -22.36 -1.73
CA GLY A 195 -19.00 -21.82 -0.70
C GLY A 195 -20.39 -21.39 -1.15
N ARG A 196 -20.82 -21.73 -2.34
CA ARG A 196 -22.27 -21.83 -2.59
C ARG A 196 -22.78 -23.05 -1.85
N ARG A 197 -22.96 -22.95 -0.55
CA ARG A 197 -23.84 -23.86 0.16
C ARG A 197 -25.24 -23.56 -0.37
N GLU A 198 -25.74 -24.46 -1.21
CA GLU A 198 -27.18 -24.53 -1.52
C GLU A 198 -27.93 -24.47 -0.19
N ALA A 199 -28.75 -23.44 -0.03
CA ALA A 199 -29.71 -23.39 1.05
C ALA A 199 -30.63 -24.62 0.87
N PRO A 200 -30.88 -25.42 1.92
CA PRO A 200 -31.75 -26.56 1.81
C PRO A 200 -33.16 -26.09 1.41
N ALA A 201 -33.65 -26.63 0.30
CA ALA A 201 -35.00 -26.39 -0.18
C ALA A 201 -36.01 -26.60 0.96
N LYS A 202 -36.75 -25.57 1.32
CA LYS A 202 -37.87 -25.67 2.25
C LYS A 202 -38.91 -26.63 1.64
N ARG A 203 -38.97 -27.86 2.17
CA ARG A 203 -40.07 -28.79 1.91
C ARG A 203 -41.34 -28.14 2.44
N THR A 204 -42.15 -27.63 1.52
CA THR A 204 -43.56 -27.28 1.80
C THR A 204 -44.33 -28.57 2.08
N SER A 205 -44.54 -28.89 3.35
CA SER A 205 -45.48 -29.89 3.76
C SER A 205 -46.90 -29.34 3.59
N ALA A 206 -47.57 -29.79 2.56
CA ALA A 206 -49.01 -29.60 2.39
C ALA A 206 -49.74 -30.27 3.55
N LYS A 207 -50.27 -29.48 4.46
CA LYS A 207 -51.17 -29.96 5.52
C LYS A 207 -52.61 -30.02 4.97
N ARG A 208 -53.05 -31.23 4.75
CA ARG A 208 -54.41 -31.68 4.40
C ARG A 208 -55.41 -31.15 5.43
N ALA A 209 -56.47 -30.52 4.95
CA ALA A 209 -57.64 -30.13 5.73
C ALA A 209 -58.46 -31.35 6.14
N PRO A 210 -59.06 -31.39 7.32
CA PRO A 210 -60.20 -32.28 7.61
C PRO A 210 -61.56 -31.54 7.44
N ARG A 211 -62.45 -32.23 6.83
CA ARG A 211 -63.85 -31.87 6.58
C ARG A 211 -64.71 -31.97 7.85
N ALA A 212 -65.68 -31.04 7.92
CA ALA A 212 -67.07 -31.14 8.27
C ALA A 212 -67.53 -31.81 9.59
N GLY A 213 -68.34 -31.11 10.24
CA GLY A 213 -69.26 -31.66 11.25
C GLY A 213 -70.04 -30.58 11.95
N GLY A 214 -71.14 -30.33 11.57
CA GLY A 214 -72.30 -29.68 11.75
C GLY A 214 -72.87 -29.54 13.15
N ARG A 215 -73.84 -28.70 13.21
CA ARG A 215 -75.07 -28.62 14.12
C ARG A 215 -74.96 -27.49 15.19
N ARG A 216 -75.77 -26.45 14.87
CA ARG A 216 -77.02 -26.10 15.59
C ARG A 216 -76.92 -25.62 17.04
N GLY A 217 -77.33 -24.41 17.21
CA GLY A 217 -78.36 -24.26 18.21
C GLY A 217 -78.22 -23.07 19.15
N HIS A 218 -79.16 -22.17 19.00
CA HIS A 218 -79.96 -21.49 20.05
C HIS A 218 -79.26 -20.34 20.86
N ARG A 219 -79.66 -19.13 20.54
CA ARG A 219 -80.72 -18.39 21.30
C ARG A 219 -80.26 -17.56 22.51
N ARG A 220 -80.59 -16.33 22.37
CA ARG A 220 -81.15 -15.36 23.34
C ARG A 220 -80.23 -14.51 24.19
N LYS A 221 -80.53 -13.22 23.99
CA LYS A 221 -80.83 -12.15 24.97
C LYS A 221 -79.69 -11.74 25.93
N ARG A 222 -79.31 -10.55 25.97
CA ARG A 222 -79.93 -9.23 26.18
C ARG A 222 -78.93 -8.15 25.74
#